data_66481d9f0bf74289c29c1515a0af6713
#
_entry.id   66481d9f0bf74289c29c1515a0af6713
#
_cell.length_a   1.000
_cell.length_b   1.000
_cell.length_c   1.000
_cell.angle_alpha   90.00
_cell.angle_beta   90.00
_cell.angle_gamma   90.00
#
_symmetry.space_group_name_H-M   'P 1'
#
loop_
_entity.id
_entity.type
_entity.pdbx_description
1 polymer ?
#
loop_
_entity_poly.entity_id
_entity_poly.type
_entity_poly.pdbx_seq_one_letter_code
_entity_poly.pdbx_strand_id
1 'polypeptide(L)'
;MLNDELLERYSRQILLPEIDLAGQENIRRASVLVVGCGGLGSMVALFLAGAGVGNLTLVDTDSVELSNLHRQLAFREGDIDQPKAQALKNQLMSLNSEIAVTSALRRFGDDAKSDAELLSDVDIVIDATDNLVSRHAIERLTRDAQKPWIM
;
A
#
# COMPACT_ATOMS: atom_id res chain seq x y z
N MET A 1 11.10 14.15 13.01
CA MET A 1 10.67 14.34 14.42
C MET A 1 9.17 14.56 14.40
N LEU A 2 8.42 13.86 15.26
CA LEU A 2 6.96 14.00 15.36
C LEU A 2 6.62 15.39 15.97
N ASN A 3 5.72 16.12 15.31
CA ASN A 3 5.13 17.34 15.84
C ASN A 3 3.90 17.00 16.70
N ASP A 4 3.28 18.00 17.34
CA ASP A 4 2.14 17.78 18.25
C ASP A 4 0.94 17.12 17.56
N GLU A 5 0.65 17.46 16.30
CA GLU A 5 -0.44 16.87 15.53
C GLU A 5 -0.20 15.39 15.25
N LEU A 6 1.03 15.00 14.90
CA LEU A 6 1.41 13.59 14.70
C LEU A 6 1.44 12.80 16.01
N LEU A 7 1.86 13.45 17.11
CA LEU A 7 1.79 12.84 18.44
C LEU A 7 0.34 12.55 18.84
N GLU A 8 -0.58 13.47 18.57
CA GLU A 8 -2.01 13.25 18.80
C GLU A 8 -2.56 12.12 17.92
N ARG A 9 -2.29 12.17 16.60
CA ARG A 9 -2.76 11.17 15.62
C ARG A 9 -2.34 9.75 15.99
N TYR A 10 -1.08 9.55 16.38
CA TYR A 10 -0.53 8.23 16.65
C TYR A 10 -0.41 7.91 18.14
N SER A 11 -1.04 8.70 19.01
CA SER A 11 -0.92 8.58 20.47
C SER A 11 -1.21 7.15 20.97
N ARG A 12 -2.17 6.45 20.40
CA ARG A 12 -2.54 5.08 20.84
C ARG A 12 -1.49 4.05 20.45
N GLN A 13 -0.77 4.24 19.35
CA GLN A 13 0.33 3.37 18.92
C GLN A 13 1.59 3.63 19.73
N ILE A 14 1.91 4.90 19.95
CA ILE A 14 3.11 5.33 20.71
C ILE A 14 3.07 4.83 22.16
N LEU A 15 1.90 4.59 22.74
CA LEU A 15 1.77 4.03 24.07
C LEU A 15 2.11 2.54 24.17
N LEU A 16 2.23 1.84 23.04
CA LEU A 16 2.65 0.44 23.00
C LEU A 16 4.17 0.38 23.16
N PRO A 17 4.71 -0.35 24.16
CA PRO A 17 6.15 -0.44 24.39
C PRO A 17 6.94 -0.97 23.18
N GLU A 18 6.30 -1.79 22.34
CA GLU A 18 6.88 -2.38 21.14
C GLU A 18 7.01 -1.39 19.99
N ILE A 19 6.27 -0.29 20.04
CA ILE A 19 6.31 0.78 19.03
C ILE A 19 7.07 1.97 19.57
N ASP A 20 6.57 2.59 20.62
CA ASP A 20 7.05 3.84 21.23
C ASP A 20 7.22 4.99 20.20
N LEU A 21 7.92 6.06 20.55
CA LEU A 21 8.23 7.18 19.67
C LEU A 21 9.19 6.77 18.54
N ALA A 22 10.15 5.92 18.84
CA ALA A 22 11.17 5.49 17.88
C ALA A 22 10.58 4.56 16.83
N GLY A 23 9.72 3.62 17.25
CA GLY A 23 8.99 2.74 16.33
C GLY A 23 8.04 3.51 15.44
N GLN A 24 7.31 4.51 15.95
CA GLN A 24 6.45 5.36 15.12
C GLN A 24 7.24 6.16 14.09
N GLU A 25 8.42 6.67 14.43
CA GLU A 25 9.33 7.31 13.47
C GLU A 25 9.82 6.32 12.40
N ASN A 26 10.07 5.06 12.76
CA ASN A 26 10.44 4.02 11.80
C ASN A 26 9.26 3.69 10.85
N ILE A 27 8.04 3.56 11.38
CA ILE A 27 6.83 3.36 10.56
C ILE A 27 6.67 4.51 9.56
N ARG A 28 6.88 5.75 9.98
CA ARG A 28 6.79 6.92 9.10
C ARG A 28 7.87 6.98 8.00
N ARG A 29 8.99 6.33 8.19
CA ARG A 29 10.05 6.22 7.17
C ARG A 29 9.85 5.05 6.24
N ALA A 30 9.06 4.08 6.65
CA ALA A 30 8.86 2.86 5.88
C ALA A 30 8.19 3.12 4.54
N SER A 31 8.61 2.35 3.54
CA SER A 31 8.10 2.35 2.18
C SER A 31 7.54 0.96 1.86
N VAL A 32 6.27 0.88 1.50
CA VAL A 32 5.57 -0.39 1.23
C VAL A 32 4.98 -0.40 -0.18
N LEU A 33 5.25 -1.47 -0.92
CA LEU A 33 4.60 -1.77 -2.19
C LEU A 33 3.42 -2.71 -1.96
N VAL A 34 2.24 -2.32 -2.40
CA VAL A 34 1.04 -3.17 -2.39
C VAL A 34 0.70 -3.53 -3.84
N VAL A 35 0.77 -4.81 -4.15
CA VAL A 35 0.42 -5.36 -5.46
C VAL A 35 -0.95 -6.01 -5.38
N GLY A 36 -1.92 -5.45 -6.11
CA GLY A 36 -3.34 -5.78 -6.03
C GLY A 36 -4.09 -4.85 -5.06
N CYS A 37 -5.07 -4.11 -5.58
CA CYS A 37 -5.90 -3.15 -4.84
C CYS A 37 -7.36 -3.65 -4.71
N GLY A 38 -7.56 -4.96 -4.72
CA GLY A 38 -8.86 -5.61 -4.51
C GLY A 38 -9.30 -5.61 -3.05
N GLY A 39 -10.12 -6.60 -2.66
CA GLY A 39 -10.70 -6.70 -1.31
C GLY A 39 -9.65 -6.74 -0.19
N LEU A 40 -8.58 -7.54 -0.36
CA LEU A 40 -7.50 -7.64 0.63
C LEU A 40 -6.57 -6.43 0.57
N GLY A 41 -6.03 -6.11 -0.61
CA GLY A 41 -5.02 -5.07 -0.75
C GLY A 41 -5.52 -3.69 -0.39
N SER A 42 -6.78 -3.35 -0.71
CA SER A 42 -7.36 -2.07 -0.32
C SER A 42 -7.51 -1.92 1.20
N MET A 43 -7.87 -3.00 1.89
CA MET A 43 -7.96 -2.99 3.36
C MET A 43 -6.59 -2.88 4.02
N VAL A 44 -5.61 -3.67 3.55
CA VAL A 44 -4.23 -3.58 4.04
C VAL A 44 -3.69 -2.16 3.86
N ALA A 45 -3.87 -1.57 2.67
CA ALA A 45 -3.40 -0.21 2.40
C ALA A 45 -4.07 0.83 3.32
N LEU A 46 -5.37 0.70 3.62
CA LEU A 46 -6.07 1.56 4.58
C LEU A 46 -5.46 1.46 5.99
N PHE A 47 -5.18 0.26 6.47
CA PHE A 47 -4.56 0.08 7.79
C PHE A 47 -3.13 0.62 7.83
N LEU A 48 -2.32 0.39 6.78
CA LEU A 48 -0.97 0.94 6.69
C LEU A 48 -0.98 2.48 6.67
N ALA A 49 -1.89 3.08 5.90
CA ALA A 49 -2.08 4.54 5.87
C ALA A 49 -2.53 5.09 7.23
N GLY A 50 -3.48 4.41 7.89
CA GLY A 50 -3.94 4.78 9.23
C GLY A 50 -2.85 4.67 10.29
N ALA A 51 -1.99 3.65 10.19
CA ALA A 51 -0.84 3.48 11.08
C ALA A 51 0.30 4.48 10.80
N GLY A 52 0.25 5.19 9.67
CA GLY A 52 1.24 6.22 9.34
C GLY A 52 2.47 5.68 8.62
N VAL A 53 2.36 4.58 7.88
CA VAL A 53 3.42 4.17 6.95
C VAL A 53 3.65 5.29 5.95
N GLY A 54 4.87 5.82 5.90
CA GLY A 54 5.14 7.09 5.25
C GLY A 54 5.04 7.07 3.73
N ASN A 55 5.37 5.94 3.09
CA ASN A 55 5.34 5.82 1.64
C ASN A 55 4.59 4.55 1.22
N LEU A 56 3.55 4.71 0.42
CA LEU A 56 2.78 3.60 -0.13
C LEU A 56 2.80 3.66 -1.66
N THR A 57 3.18 2.56 -2.29
CA THR A 57 3.09 2.39 -3.75
C THR A 57 2.03 1.34 -4.06
N LEU A 58 1.06 1.70 -4.88
CA LEU A 58 -0.09 0.86 -5.24
C LEU A 58 0.03 0.44 -6.70
N VAL A 59 -0.06 -0.86 -6.98
CA VAL A 59 -0.01 -1.41 -8.34
C VAL A 59 -1.23 -2.28 -8.58
N ASP A 60 -2.02 -1.94 -9.58
CA ASP A 60 -3.19 -2.71 -10.02
C ASP A 60 -3.50 -2.43 -11.49
N THR A 61 -4.10 -3.37 -12.19
CA THR A 61 -4.52 -3.23 -13.59
C THR A 61 -5.99 -2.91 -13.76
N ASP A 62 -6.79 -3.13 -12.72
CA ASP A 62 -8.25 -3.12 -12.81
C ASP A 62 -8.82 -1.73 -12.56
N SER A 63 -10.06 -1.55 -13.03
CA SER A 63 -10.93 -0.47 -12.64
C SER A 63 -11.94 -0.92 -11.58
N VAL A 64 -12.49 0.05 -10.86
CA VAL A 64 -13.56 -0.19 -9.90
C VAL A 64 -14.85 -0.53 -10.65
N GLU A 65 -15.50 -1.59 -10.24
CA GLU A 65 -16.78 -2.04 -10.79
C GLU A 65 -17.86 -2.06 -9.70
N LEU A 66 -19.11 -1.87 -10.09
CA LEU A 66 -20.25 -1.97 -9.19
C LEU A 66 -20.26 -3.33 -8.43
N SER A 67 -19.90 -4.41 -9.15
CA SER A 67 -19.77 -5.77 -8.60
C SER A 67 -18.71 -5.92 -7.52
N ASN A 68 -17.82 -4.96 -7.36
CA ASN A 68 -16.75 -4.99 -6.36
C ASN A 68 -17.19 -4.40 -5.02
N LEU A 69 -18.12 -3.45 -5.00
CA LEU A 69 -18.41 -2.58 -3.85
C LEU A 69 -18.89 -3.33 -2.61
N HIS A 70 -19.50 -4.50 -2.75
CA HIS A 70 -19.99 -5.29 -1.61
C HIS A 70 -18.86 -5.87 -0.73
N ARG A 71 -17.59 -5.90 -1.24
CA ARG A 71 -16.44 -6.47 -0.52
C ARG A 71 -15.18 -5.60 -0.57
N GLN A 72 -15.10 -4.64 -1.48
CA GLN A 72 -13.97 -3.70 -1.61
C GLN A 72 -14.36 -2.35 -0.99
N LEU A 73 -14.46 -2.34 0.34
CA LEU A 73 -15.06 -1.25 1.11
C LEU A 73 -14.30 0.08 1.07
N ALA A 74 -13.10 0.09 0.50
CA ALA A 74 -12.35 1.32 0.26
C ALA A 74 -12.96 2.18 -0.87
N PHE A 75 -13.73 1.56 -1.77
CA PHE A 75 -14.31 2.25 -2.93
C PHE A 75 -15.76 2.68 -2.68
N ARG A 76 -16.21 3.65 -3.47
CA ARG A 76 -17.56 4.22 -3.46
C ARG A 76 -18.16 4.15 -4.86
N GLU A 77 -19.47 4.33 -4.98
CA GLU A 77 -20.14 4.38 -6.28
C GLU A 77 -19.56 5.46 -7.22
N GLY A 78 -19.08 6.58 -6.66
CA GLY A 78 -18.41 7.63 -7.42
C GLY A 78 -17.03 7.26 -7.97
N ASP A 79 -16.48 6.11 -7.55
CA ASP A 79 -15.18 5.60 -8.03
C ASP A 79 -15.34 4.61 -9.20
N ILE A 80 -16.58 4.24 -9.57
CA ILE A 80 -16.83 3.30 -10.67
C ILE A 80 -16.15 3.79 -11.95
N ASP A 81 -15.54 2.87 -12.70
CA ASP A 81 -14.72 3.08 -13.90
C ASP A 81 -13.36 3.75 -13.66
N GLN A 82 -13.05 4.23 -12.46
CA GLN A 82 -11.70 4.70 -12.14
C GLN A 82 -10.73 3.53 -11.93
N PRO A 83 -9.44 3.68 -12.30
CA PRO A 83 -8.41 2.70 -11.94
C PRO A 83 -8.36 2.49 -10.42
N LYS A 84 -8.40 1.22 -9.96
CA LYS A 84 -8.43 0.87 -8.53
C LYS A 84 -7.28 1.51 -7.75
N ALA A 85 -6.05 1.43 -8.29
CA ALA A 85 -4.88 2.02 -7.64
C ALA A 85 -5.03 3.55 -7.46
N GLN A 86 -5.61 4.25 -8.43
CA GLN A 86 -5.83 5.69 -8.34
C GLN A 86 -6.96 6.05 -7.37
N ALA A 87 -8.09 5.34 -7.43
CA ALA A 87 -9.20 5.53 -6.51
C ALA A 87 -8.75 5.28 -5.05
N LEU A 88 -8.01 4.18 -4.83
CA LEU A 88 -7.46 3.86 -3.52
C LEU A 88 -6.49 4.94 -3.03
N LYS A 89 -5.57 5.41 -3.87
CA LYS A 89 -4.67 6.53 -3.53
C LYS A 89 -5.45 7.74 -2.99
N ASN A 90 -6.54 8.13 -3.65
CA ASN A 90 -7.36 9.28 -3.23
C ASN A 90 -7.97 9.04 -1.84
N GLN A 91 -8.44 7.82 -1.57
CA GLN A 91 -8.98 7.44 -0.26
C GLN A 91 -7.90 7.49 0.82
N LEU A 92 -6.70 6.95 0.55
CA LEU A 92 -5.60 6.95 1.53
C LEU A 92 -5.13 8.37 1.87
N MET A 93 -5.00 9.24 0.87
CA MET A 93 -4.62 10.65 1.08
C MET A 93 -5.70 11.44 1.83
N SER A 94 -6.97 11.09 1.64
CA SER A 94 -8.08 11.66 2.42
C SER A 94 -8.09 11.17 3.88
N LEU A 95 -7.65 9.92 4.13
CA LEU A 95 -7.52 9.36 5.47
C LEU A 95 -6.33 9.95 6.23
N ASN A 96 -5.21 10.10 5.55
CA ASN A 96 -3.96 10.58 6.15
C ASN A 96 -3.16 11.42 5.15
N SER A 97 -3.18 12.74 5.34
CA SER A 97 -2.47 13.69 4.48
C SER A 97 -0.95 13.71 4.69
N GLU A 98 -0.45 13.07 5.74
CA GLU A 98 0.97 13.05 6.13
C GLU A 98 1.78 11.97 5.42
N ILE A 99 1.12 11.09 4.65
CA ILE A 99 1.77 10.03 3.89
C ILE A 99 1.89 10.36 2.41
N ALA A 100 2.90 9.81 1.76
CA ALA A 100 3.05 9.87 0.31
C ALA A 100 2.48 8.60 -0.33
N VAL A 101 1.58 8.75 -1.30
CA VAL A 101 1.00 7.62 -2.02
C VAL A 101 1.23 7.77 -3.51
N THR A 102 1.80 6.75 -4.14
CA THR A 102 1.93 6.63 -5.59
C THR A 102 1.04 5.50 -6.11
N SER A 103 0.59 5.62 -7.35
CA SER A 103 -0.24 4.60 -7.99
C SER A 103 0.24 4.31 -9.40
N ALA A 104 0.24 3.04 -9.80
CA ALA A 104 0.59 2.60 -11.14
C ALA A 104 -0.49 1.67 -11.70
N LEU A 105 -1.05 2.05 -12.86
CA LEU A 105 -2.02 1.25 -13.62
C LEU A 105 -1.23 0.30 -14.52
N ARG A 106 -0.76 -0.80 -13.99
CA ARG A 106 -0.04 -1.83 -14.72
C ARG A 106 -0.02 -3.15 -13.95
N ARG A 107 0.35 -4.22 -14.62
CA ARG A 107 0.61 -5.49 -13.96
C ARG A 107 2.06 -5.51 -13.45
N PHE A 108 2.25 -5.94 -12.21
CA PHE A 108 3.57 -6.24 -11.68
C PHE A 108 4.09 -7.54 -12.32
N GLY A 109 5.29 -7.50 -12.85
CA GLY A 109 5.92 -8.61 -13.57
C GLY A 109 5.99 -8.44 -15.09
N ASP A 110 5.28 -7.47 -15.67
CA ASP A 110 5.28 -7.24 -17.13
C ASP A 110 6.51 -6.45 -17.61
N ASP A 111 7.08 -5.60 -16.77
CA ASP A 111 8.26 -4.78 -17.08
C ASP A 111 9.30 -4.90 -15.95
N ALA A 112 10.28 -5.78 -16.18
CA ALA A 112 11.31 -6.07 -15.19
C ALA A 112 12.14 -4.84 -14.77
N LYS A 113 12.32 -3.85 -15.66
CA LYS A 113 13.06 -2.63 -15.33
C LYS A 113 12.28 -1.75 -14.39
N SER A 114 11.04 -1.42 -14.73
CA SER A 114 10.16 -0.63 -13.88
C SER A 114 9.87 -1.33 -12.54
N ASP A 115 9.77 -2.66 -12.52
CA ASP A 115 9.58 -3.43 -11.28
C ASP A 115 10.83 -3.38 -10.39
N ALA A 116 12.02 -3.48 -10.98
CA ALA A 116 13.27 -3.34 -10.24
C ALA A 116 13.43 -1.92 -9.64
N GLU A 117 13.04 -0.89 -10.37
CA GLU A 117 13.01 0.49 -9.88
C GLU A 117 12.06 0.62 -8.68
N LEU A 118 10.83 0.10 -8.77
CA LEU A 118 9.89 0.08 -7.65
C LEU A 118 10.42 -0.68 -6.43
N LEU A 119 11.08 -1.83 -6.66
CA LEU A 119 11.63 -2.65 -5.60
C LEU A 119 12.84 -2.00 -4.92
N SER A 120 13.60 -1.15 -5.62
CA SER A 120 14.74 -0.45 -5.00
C SER A 120 14.30 0.49 -3.87
N ASP A 121 13.13 1.09 -4.01
CA ASP A 121 12.64 2.18 -3.17
C ASP A 121 11.71 1.72 -2.03
N VAL A 122 11.43 0.41 -1.93
CA VAL A 122 10.56 -0.12 -0.89
C VAL A 122 11.27 -1.04 0.08
N ASP A 123 10.78 -1.08 1.32
CA ASP A 123 11.30 -1.96 2.37
C ASP A 123 10.65 -3.34 2.34
N ILE A 124 9.38 -3.42 1.93
CA ILE A 124 8.59 -4.66 1.92
C ILE A 124 7.52 -4.61 0.82
N VAL A 125 7.17 -5.79 0.31
CA VAL A 125 6.09 -5.98 -0.67
C VAL A 125 4.94 -6.76 -0.06
N ILE A 126 3.72 -6.29 -0.28
CA ILE A 126 2.48 -6.99 0.05
C ILE A 126 1.89 -7.57 -1.23
N ASP A 127 1.80 -8.88 -1.30
CA ASP A 127 1.09 -9.60 -2.35
C ASP A 127 -0.38 -9.77 -1.96
N ALA A 128 -1.23 -8.95 -2.55
CA ALA A 128 -2.69 -9.05 -2.44
C ALA A 128 -3.35 -9.45 -3.77
N THR A 129 -2.59 -10.14 -4.63
CA THR A 129 -3.08 -10.63 -5.93
C THR A 129 -3.89 -11.91 -5.76
N ASP A 130 -4.80 -12.13 -6.68
CA ASP A 130 -5.69 -13.31 -6.73
C ASP A 130 -5.28 -14.33 -7.78
N ASN A 131 -4.12 -14.14 -8.43
CA ASN A 131 -3.67 -15.01 -9.52
C ASN A 131 -2.21 -15.47 -9.36
N LEU A 132 -1.95 -16.71 -9.78
CA LEU A 132 -0.64 -17.34 -9.64
C LEU A 132 0.45 -16.69 -10.49
N VAL A 133 0.11 -16.11 -11.63
CA VAL A 133 1.10 -15.47 -12.52
C VAL A 133 1.75 -14.27 -11.85
N SER A 134 0.94 -13.36 -11.30
CA SER A 134 1.44 -12.21 -10.54
C SER A 134 2.20 -12.65 -9.29
N ARG A 135 1.71 -13.66 -8.57
CA ARG A 135 2.36 -14.19 -7.37
C ARG A 135 3.74 -14.76 -7.65
N HIS A 136 3.91 -15.56 -8.69
CA HIS A 136 5.23 -16.06 -9.09
C HIS A 136 6.17 -14.94 -9.54
N ALA A 137 5.64 -13.90 -10.22
CA ALA A 137 6.45 -12.74 -10.57
C ALA A 137 6.93 -11.99 -9.33
N ILE A 138 6.04 -11.76 -8.35
CA ILE A 138 6.39 -11.13 -7.07
C ILE A 138 7.46 -11.94 -6.34
N GLU A 139 7.25 -13.24 -6.14
CA GLU A 139 8.20 -14.12 -5.45
C GLU A 139 9.58 -14.08 -6.11
N ARG A 140 9.66 -14.20 -7.43
CA ARG A 140 10.92 -14.16 -8.16
C ARG A 140 11.61 -12.81 -8.03
N LEU A 141 10.90 -11.71 -8.31
CA LEU A 141 11.48 -10.37 -8.35
C LEU A 141 11.89 -9.88 -6.96
N THR A 142 11.11 -10.18 -5.93
CA THR A 142 11.46 -9.83 -4.53
C THR A 142 12.66 -10.63 -4.03
N ARG A 143 12.76 -11.92 -4.38
CA ARG A 143 13.94 -12.74 -4.08
C ARG A 143 15.19 -12.19 -4.74
N ASP A 144 15.13 -11.87 -6.04
CA ASP A 144 16.25 -11.33 -6.80
C ASP A 144 16.69 -9.95 -6.25
N ALA A 145 15.74 -9.13 -5.81
CA ALA A 145 15.99 -7.84 -5.16
C ALA A 145 16.31 -7.94 -3.65
N GLN A 146 16.29 -9.13 -3.06
CA GLN A 146 16.46 -9.38 -1.62
C GLN A 146 15.48 -8.56 -0.75
N LYS A 147 14.25 -8.39 -1.21
CA LYS A 147 13.20 -7.69 -0.48
C LYS A 147 12.26 -8.69 0.21
N PRO A 148 11.89 -8.46 1.48
CA PRO A 148 10.86 -9.24 2.13
C PRO A 148 9.50 -9.03 1.45
N TRP A 149 8.68 -10.07 1.42
CA TRP A 149 7.30 -9.99 0.96
C TRP A 149 6.37 -10.82 1.82
N ILE A 150 5.11 -10.40 1.89
CA ILE A 150 4.04 -11.04 2.67
C ILE A 150 2.86 -11.28 1.73
N MET A 151 2.20 -12.44 1.92
CA MET A 151 0.98 -12.83 1.21
C MET A 151 -0.16 -13.03 2.20
#